data_fdacc5b2352136293a7bc5ce498f0ccc
#
_entry.id   fdacc5b2352136293a7bc5ce498f0ccc
#
_cell.length_a   1.000
_cell.length_b   1.000
_cell.length_c   1.000
_cell.angle_alpha   90.00
_cell.angle_beta   90.00
_cell.angle_gamma   90.00
#
_symmetry.space_group_name_H-M   'P 1'
#
loop_
_entity.id
_entity.type
_entity.pdbx_description
1 polymer ?
#
loop_
_entity_poly.entity_id
_entity_poly.type
_entity_poly.pdbx_seq_one_letter_code
_entity_poly.pdbx_strand_id
1 'polypeptide(L)'
;VMFSLFEEQIKHENAAIEHLITSGVESYAESLSFFPELEDYETGPDEYLNLLRRATEAVDIPVIASLNGITNEGWIVTARLMEEAGASGIELNPYYIPANLYTDGREVEQRYLEVLKAVKAAVSIPVAIKLSPFFSATGNMARQFDEAGADALVLFNRFYQPDLDLEEMEVITDLKLSTPAEIRLPLLWIGVLHGRVNASLAATTGVHSPLELIKYLLAGADAVMTTSGMLLHGIGFLTTLVSGLRDWMETRQHDSLAQLRGSMSHANCLNPAAFERANYIKILENYKAEYK
;
A
#
# COMPACT_ATOMS: atom_id res chain seq x y z
N VAL A 1 -1.95 5.71 7.43
CA VAL A 1 -2.79 5.02 6.44
C VAL A 1 -3.59 3.95 7.14
N MET A 2 -4.89 3.91 6.90
CA MET A 2 -5.77 2.87 7.45
C MET A 2 -5.61 1.55 6.67
N PHE A 3 -6.19 0.46 7.19
CA PHE A 3 -6.30 -0.77 6.42
C PHE A 3 -7.20 -0.57 5.20
N SER A 4 -7.02 -1.38 4.16
CA SER A 4 -7.81 -1.26 2.94
C SER A 4 -9.24 -1.76 3.15
N LEU A 5 -10.21 -1.01 2.68
CA LEU A 5 -11.58 -1.47 2.46
C LEU A 5 -11.62 -2.23 1.12
N PHE A 6 -12.17 -3.43 1.13
CA PHE A 6 -12.29 -4.26 -0.07
C PHE A 6 -13.72 -4.24 -0.60
N GLU A 7 -13.86 -4.01 -1.91
CA GLU A 7 -15.18 -3.99 -2.57
C GLU A 7 -15.90 -5.35 -2.46
N GLU A 8 -15.15 -6.46 -2.41
CA GLU A 8 -15.71 -7.79 -2.21
C GLU A 8 -16.39 -7.94 -0.84
N GLN A 9 -15.82 -7.35 0.20
CA GLN A 9 -16.42 -7.37 1.54
C GLN A 9 -17.77 -6.64 1.51
N ILE A 10 -17.84 -5.47 0.88
CA ILE A 10 -19.06 -4.70 0.70
C ILE A 10 -20.14 -5.53 -0.01
N LYS A 11 -19.78 -6.18 -1.11
CA LYS A 11 -20.72 -6.99 -1.90
C LYS A 11 -21.18 -8.24 -1.18
N HIS A 12 -20.28 -8.90 -0.45
CA HIS A 12 -20.61 -10.11 0.29
C HIS A 12 -21.57 -9.83 1.46
N GLU A 13 -21.34 -8.75 2.18
CA GLU A 13 -22.20 -8.32 3.28
C GLU A 13 -23.58 -7.88 2.79
N ASN A 14 -23.65 -7.10 1.71
CA ASN A 14 -24.91 -6.72 1.08
C ASN A 14 -25.71 -7.95 0.60
N ALA A 15 -25.04 -8.93 -0.02
CA ALA A 15 -25.68 -10.17 -0.45
C ALA A 15 -26.16 -11.03 0.72
N ALA A 16 -25.39 -11.07 1.82
CA ALA A 16 -25.79 -11.80 3.02
C ALA A 16 -27.01 -11.17 3.69
N ILE A 17 -27.08 -9.85 3.73
CA ILE A 17 -28.25 -9.09 4.26
C ILE A 17 -29.47 -9.31 3.37
N GLU A 18 -29.30 -9.20 2.03
CA GLU A 18 -30.40 -9.44 1.09
C GLU A 18 -30.92 -10.87 1.20
N HIS A 19 -30.03 -11.85 1.39
CA HIS A 19 -30.43 -13.24 1.63
C HIS A 19 -31.18 -13.41 2.97
N LEU A 20 -30.74 -12.74 4.06
CA LEU A 20 -31.42 -12.76 5.34
C LEU A 20 -32.83 -12.13 5.26
N ILE A 21 -32.95 -11.01 4.57
CA ILE A 21 -34.22 -10.33 4.37
C ILE A 21 -35.17 -11.19 3.53
N THR A 22 -34.68 -11.76 2.42
CA THR A 22 -35.50 -12.55 1.50
C THR A 22 -35.86 -13.93 2.06
N SER A 23 -34.97 -14.57 2.84
CA SER A 23 -35.23 -15.90 3.43
C SER A 23 -36.28 -15.87 4.56
N GLY A 24 -36.53 -14.70 5.16
CA GLY A 24 -37.53 -14.54 6.24
C GLY A 24 -38.95 -14.21 5.76
N VAL A 25 -39.11 -13.70 4.54
CA VAL A 25 -40.37 -13.13 4.04
C VAL A 25 -41.46 -14.18 3.72
N GLU A 26 -41.05 -15.41 3.41
CA GLU A 26 -41.99 -16.50 3.04
C GLU A 26 -42.56 -17.27 4.25
N SER A 27 -42.08 -17.05 5.47
CA SER A 27 -42.42 -17.90 6.60
C SER A 27 -43.72 -17.58 7.32
N TYR A 28 -44.11 -16.31 7.42
CA TYR A 28 -45.38 -15.88 8.06
C TYR A 28 -45.83 -14.48 7.60
N ALA A 29 -47.12 -14.25 7.41
CA ALA A 29 -47.69 -12.99 6.96
C ALA A 29 -47.50 -11.79 7.95
N GLU A 30 -47.10 -12.04 9.18
CA GLU A 30 -46.81 -11.05 10.22
C GLU A 30 -45.33 -10.69 10.33
N SER A 31 -44.45 -11.33 9.56
CA SER A 31 -42.99 -11.15 9.66
C SER A 31 -42.50 -9.83 9.02
N LEU A 32 -43.34 -9.15 8.28
CA LEU A 32 -43.02 -7.86 7.63
C LEU A 32 -42.74 -6.70 8.59
N SER A 33 -43.05 -6.84 9.87
CA SER A 33 -42.86 -5.79 10.89
C SER A 33 -41.82 -6.13 11.96
N PHE A 34 -41.14 -7.29 11.84
CA PHE A 34 -40.15 -7.73 12.84
C PHE A 34 -38.71 -7.39 12.54
N PHE A 35 -38.40 -6.97 11.33
CA PHE A 35 -37.05 -6.54 10.99
C PHE A 35 -36.93 -5.03 11.18
N PRO A 36 -35.90 -4.53 11.90
CA PRO A 36 -35.56 -3.10 11.92
C PRO A 36 -35.37 -2.61 10.49
N GLU A 37 -35.67 -1.34 10.25
CA GLU A 37 -35.43 -0.72 8.96
C GLU A 37 -33.94 -0.87 8.64
N LEU A 38 -33.58 -1.07 7.35
CA LEU A 38 -32.20 -1.32 6.86
C LEU A 38 -31.20 -0.24 7.30
N GLU A 39 -31.71 0.96 7.67
CA GLU A 39 -30.94 2.09 8.20
C GLU A 39 -30.32 1.82 9.59
N ASP A 40 -30.77 0.81 10.33
CA ASP A 40 -30.27 0.47 11.66
C ASP A 40 -29.11 -0.58 11.64
N TYR A 41 -28.76 -1.15 10.47
CA TYR A 41 -27.64 -2.06 10.34
C TYR A 41 -26.43 -1.34 9.74
N GLU A 42 -25.43 -1.04 10.57
CA GLU A 42 -24.11 -0.65 10.09
C GLU A 42 -23.48 -1.84 9.35
N THR A 43 -23.45 -1.79 8.02
CA THR A 43 -22.83 -2.80 7.17
C THR A 43 -21.44 -2.34 6.76
N GLY A 44 -20.53 -3.26 6.49
CA GLY A 44 -19.11 -3.11 6.19
C GLY A 44 -18.55 -1.76 5.75
N PRO A 45 -19.08 -1.10 4.69
CA PRO A 45 -18.64 0.24 4.32
C PRO A 45 -18.88 1.28 5.40
N ASP A 46 -20.03 1.21 6.08
CA ASP A 46 -20.43 2.18 7.07
C ASP A 46 -19.58 2.06 8.34
N GLU A 47 -19.25 0.85 8.76
CA GLU A 47 -18.32 0.61 9.86
C GLU A 47 -16.93 1.20 9.55
N TYR A 48 -16.40 0.97 8.35
CA TYR A 48 -15.12 1.54 7.93
C TYR A 48 -15.19 3.08 7.89
N LEU A 49 -16.22 3.66 7.31
CA LEU A 49 -16.40 5.11 7.20
C LEU A 49 -16.59 5.75 8.58
N ASN A 50 -17.31 5.11 9.49
CA ASN A 50 -17.44 5.56 10.88
C ASN A 50 -16.13 5.49 11.64
N LEU A 51 -15.34 4.41 11.44
CA LEU A 51 -13.99 4.33 12.00
C LEU A 51 -13.08 5.43 11.44
N LEU A 52 -13.17 5.71 10.14
CA LEU A 52 -12.41 6.79 9.49
C LEU A 52 -12.78 8.16 10.09
N ARG A 53 -14.07 8.50 10.24
CA ARG A 53 -14.53 9.74 10.89
C ARG A 53 -13.98 9.87 12.30
N ARG A 54 -14.14 8.83 13.11
CA ARG A 54 -13.60 8.79 14.48
C ARG A 54 -12.08 8.95 14.52
N ALA A 55 -11.37 8.38 13.57
CA ALA A 55 -9.92 8.50 13.49
C ALA A 55 -9.52 9.94 13.12
N THR A 56 -10.17 10.57 12.15
CA THR A 56 -9.90 11.96 11.75
C THR A 56 -10.23 12.97 12.84
N GLU A 57 -11.26 12.73 13.64
CA GLU A 57 -11.63 13.56 14.80
C GLU A 57 -10.68 13.38 15.99
N ALA A 58 -10.05 12.21 16.13
CA ALA A 58 -9.24 11.88 17.30
C ALA A 58 -7.77 12.35 17.22
N VAL A 59 -7.29 12.71 16.02
CA VAL A 59 -5.87 13.04 15.83
C VAL A 59 -5.69 14.27 14.95
N ASP A 60 -4.63 15.05 15.21
CA ASP A 60 -4.25 16.25 14.42
C ASP A 60 -3.33 15.93 13.23
N ILE A 61 -3.05 14.66 12.97
CA ILE A 61 -2.23 14.22 11.84
C ILE A 61 -3.09 13.77 10.66
N PRO A 62 -2.62 13.85 9.42
CA PRO A 62 -3.36 13.37 8.26
C PRO A 62 -3.74 11.89 8.37
N VAL A 63 -5.00 11.56 8.18
CA VAL A 63 -5.50 10.19 8.10
C VAL A 63 -5.78 9.87 6.65
N ILE A 64 -5.07 8.88 6.11
CA ILE A 64 -5.19 8.43 4.72
C ILE A 64 -6.03 7.16 4.70
N ALA A 65 -7.16 7.19 4.00
CA ALA A 65 -7.98 6.01 3.77
C ALA A 65 -7.33 5.09 2.73
N SER A 66 -7.62 3.81 2.76
CA SER A 66 -7.10 2.86 1.77
C SER A 66 -8.23 2.05 1.16
N LEU A 67 -8.21 1.92 -0.16
CA LEU A 67 -9.27 1.31 -0.95
C LEU A 67 -8.70 0.23 -1.87
N ASN A 68 -9.35 -0.92 -1.89
CA ASN A 68 -9.13 -1.98 -2.88
C ASN A 68 -10.48 -2.29 -3.56
N GLY A 69 -10.63 -1.94 -4.83
CA GLY A 69 -11.83 -2.15 -5.61
C GLY A 69 -11.61 -3.10 -6.78
N ILE A 70 -12.72 -3.58 -7.34
CA ILE A 70 -12.75 -4.48 -8.50
C ILE A 70 -13.29 -3.74 -9.72
N THR A 71 -14.32 -2.90 -9.52
CA THR A 71 -15.03 -2.20 -10.60
C THR A 71 -14.67 -0.72 -10.61
N ASN A 72 -14.67 -0.09 -11.79
CA ASN A 72 -14.44 1.35 -11.90
C ASN A 72 -15.45 2.17 -11.09
N GLU A 73 -16.70 1.76 -11.08
CA GLU A 73 -17.76 2.42 -10.32
C GLU A 73 -17.54 2.29 -8.80
N GLY A 74 -17.18 1.08 -8.33
CA GLY A 74 -16.86 0.83 -6.92
C GLY A 74 -15.71 1.69 -6.42
N TRP A 75 -14.64 1.87 -7.21
CA TRP A 75 -13.54 2.76 -6.89
C TRP A 75 -14.01 4.22 -6.70
N ILE A 76 -14.82 4.74 -7.61
CA ILE A 76 -15.27 6.13 -7.61
C ILE A 76 -16.19 6.42 -6.43
N VAL A 77 -17.23 5.59 -6.23
CA VAL A 77 -18.24 5.78 -5.19
C VAL A 77 -17.56 5.73 -3.81
N THR A 78 -16.76 4.70 -3.56
CA THR A 78 -16.12 4.52 -2.26
C THR A 78 -15.09 5.62 -1.98
N ALA A 79 -14.35 6.08 -2.99
CA ALA A 79 -13.40 7.18 -2.84
C ALA A 79 -14.08 8.49 -2.40
N ARG A 80 -15.24 8.81 -2.97
CA ARG A 80 -16.05 9.97 -2.55
C ARG A 80 -16.54 9.84 -1.11
N LEU A 81 -17.06 8.68 -0.72
CA LEU A 81 -17.49 8.44 0.65
C LEU A 81 -16.33 8.57 1.66
N MET A 82 -15.12 8.14 1.29
CA MET A 82 -13.92 8.33 2.11
C MET A 82 -13.55 9.82 2.25
N GLU A 83 -13.63 10.60 1.17
CA GLU A 83 -13.42 12.05 1.22
C GLU A 83 -14.47 12.73 2.10
N GLU A 84 -15.75 12.40 1.96
CA GLU A 84 -16.86 12.90 2.79
C GLU A 84 -16.72 12.51 4.27
N ALA A 85 -16.12 11.36 4.55
CA ALA A 85 -15.79 10.91 5.91
C ALA A 85 -14.58 11.63 6.53
N GLY A 86 -13.93 12.56 5.80
CA GLY A 86 -12.85 13.40 6.31
C GLY A 86 -11.44 12.86 6.06
N ALA A 87 -11.27 11.89 5.15
CA ALA A 87 -9.93 11.44 4.77
C ALA A 87 -9.06 12.59 4.26
N SER A 88 -7.81 12.68 4.69
CA SER A 88 -6.84 13.67 4.21
C SER A 88 -6.21 13.29 2.86
N GLY A 89 -6.40 12.05 2.44
CA GLY A 89 -5.97 11.48 1.17
C GLY A 89 -6.45 10.04 1.03
N ILE A 90 -6.29 9.48 -0.16
CA ILE A 90 -6.68 8.10 -0.47
C ILE A 90 -5.47 7.34 -1.00
N GLU A 91 -5.20 6.15 -0.46
CA GLU A 91 -4.29 5.16 -1.04
C GLU A 91 -5.11 4.17 -1.87
N LEU A 92 -4.98 4.20 -3.19
CA LEU A 92 -5.49 3.16 -4.08
C LEU A 92 -4.57 1.94 -3.98
N ASN A 93 -5.14 0.80 -3.68
CA ASN A 93 -4.41 -0.47 -3.53
C ASN A 93 -4.94 -1.49 -4.55
N PRO A 94 -4.68 -1.33 -5.86
CA PRO A 94 -5.10 -2.30 -6.85
C PRO A 94 -4.26 -3.57 -6.72
N TYR A 95 -4.86 -4.57 -6.06
CA TYR A 95 -4.26 -5.88 -5.88
C TYR A 95 -4.81 -6.83 -6.93
N TYR A 96 -4.07 -6.99 -8.04
CA TYR A 96 -4.50 -7.81 -9.16
C TYR A 96 -3.42 -8.81 -9.56
N ILE A 97 -3.78 -10.09 -9.56
CA ILE A 97 -2.95 -11.19 -10.05
C ILE A 97 -3.51 -11.63 -11.41
N PRO A 98 -2.86 -11.31 -12.54
CA PRO A 98 -3.33 -11.69 -13.87
C PRO A 98 -3.05 -13.18 -14.15
N ALA A 99 -3.82 -14.06 -13.51
CA ALA A 99 -3.68 -15.52 -13.66
C ALA A 99 -4.20 -16.05 -15.01
N ASN A 100 -4.95 -15.25 -15.78
CA ASN A 100 -5.38 -15.61 -17.13
C ASN A 100 -4.20 -15.46 -18.09
N LEU A 101 -3.82 -16.55 -18.76
CA LEU A 101 -2.69 -16.60 -19.67
C LEU A 101 -2.88 -15.77 -20.97
N TYR A 102 -4.08 -15.32 -21.25
CA TYR A 102 -4.40 -14.50 -22.43
C TYR A 102 -4.45 -12.99 -22.12
N THR A 103 -4.33 -12.58 -20.86
CA THR A 103 -4.23 -11.17 -20.47
C THR A 103 -2.82 -10.67 -20.73
N ASP A 104 -2.67 -9.65 -21.56
CA ASP A 104 -1.36 -9.09 -21.84
C ASP A 104 -0.94 -8.01 -20.81
N GLY A 105 0.38 -7.72 -20.75
CA GLY A 105 0.91 -6.77 -19.79
C GLY A 105 0.40 -5.34 -19.97
N ARG A 106 0.07 -4.92 -21.20
CA ARG A 106 -0.46 -3.58 -21.50
C ARG A 106 -1.88 -3.43 -20.99
N GLU A 107 -2.68 -4.48 -21.08
CA GLU A 107 -4.03 -4.50 -20.53
C GLU A 107 -3.99 -4.32 -19.00
N VAL A 108 -3.07 -5.02 -18.32
CA VAL A 108 -2.86 -4.88 -16.88
C VAL A 108 -2.42 -3.46 -16.52
N GLU A 109 -1.40 -2.93 -17.20
CA GLU A 109 -0.87 -1.58 -17.00
C GLU A 109 -1.94 -0.51 -17.22
N GLN A 110 -2.71 -0.63 -18.30
CA GLN A 110 -3.80 0.28 -18.65
C GLN A 110 -4.90 0.31 -17.56
N ARG A 111 -5.25 -0.83 -17.00
CA ARG A 111 -6.24 -0.93 -15.93
C ARG A 111 -5.85 -0.11 -14.70
N TYR A 112 -4.59 -0.19 -14.28
CA TYR A 112 -4.08 0.63 -13.17
C TYR A 112 -4.19 2.13 -13.46
N LEU A 113 -3.84 2.56 -14.67
CA LEU A 113 -3.94 3.96 -15.09
C LEU A 113 -5.38 4.47 -15.16
N GLU A 114 -6.31 3.64 -15.63
CA GLU A 114 -7.74 3.97 -15.70
C GLU A 114 -8.35 4.17 -14.31
N VAL A 115 -8.07 3.27 -13.37
CA VAL A 115 -8.51 3.39 -11.98
C VAL A 115 -7.99 4.69 -11.36
N LEU A 116 -6.70 4.98 -11.49
CA LEU A 116 -6.12 6.20 -10.96
C LEU A 116 -6.80 7.45 -11.54
N LYS A 117 -6.93 7.55 -12.86
CA LYS A 117 -7.57 8.69 -13.54
C LYS A 117 -9.02 8.86 -13.13
N ALA A 118 -9.77 7.76 -13.01
CA ALA A 118 -11.17 7.79 -12.62
C ALA A 118 -11.35 8.32 -11.18
N VAL A 119 -10.54 7.86 -10.24
CA VAL A 119 -10.60 8.34 -8.86
C VAL A 119 -10.11 9.78 -8.75
N LYS A 120 -9.00 10.15 -9.40
CA LYS A 120 -8.50 11.53 -9.44
C LYS A 120 -9.53 12.54 -9.97
N ALA A 121 -10.34 12.13 -10.93
CA ALA A 121 -11.42 12.97 -11.45
C ALA A 121 -12.64 13.06 -10.51
N ALA A 122 -12.75 12.17 -9.53
CA ALA A 122 -13.92 12.05 -8.66
C ALA A 122 -13.75 12.73 -7.28
N VAL A 123 -12.50 12.91 -6.82
CA VAL A 123 -12.17 13.48 -5.51
C VAL A 123 -11.25 14.69 -5.64
N SER A 124 -11.24 15.56 -4.62
CA SER A 124 -10.37 16.74 -4.55
C SER A 124 -9.13 16.54 -3.68
N ILE A 125 -9.14 15.54 -2.81
CA ILE A 125 -8.03 15.19 -1.91
C ILE A 125 -6.92 14.43 -2.66
N PRO A 126 -5.68 14.44 -2.13
CA PRO A 126 -4.57 13.72 -2.73
C PRO A 126 -4.83 12.21 -2.88
N VAL A 127 -4.36 11.64 -4.00
CA VAL A 127 -4.49 10.21 -4.32
C VAL A 127 -3.12 9.59 -4.51
N ALA A 128 -2.77 8.67 -3.63
CA ALA A 128 -1.63 7.78 -3.76
C ALA A 128 -2.04 6.49 -4.48
N ILE A 129 -1.12 5.90 -5.24
CA ILE A 129 -1.32 4.55 -5.79
C ILE A 129 -0.25 3.60 -5.30
N LYS A 130 -0.66 2.46 -4.74
CA LYS A 130 0.24 1.40 -4.27
C LYS A 130 0.46 0.39 -5.37
N LEU A 131 1.71 0.27 -5.78
CA LEU A 131 2.08 -0.44 -6.99
C LEU A 131 2.48 -1.88 -6.72
N SER A 132 2.19 -2.74 -7.71
CA SER A 132 2.82 -4.05 -7.83
C SER A 132 4.31 -3.89 -8.22
N PRO A 133 5.22 -4.75 -7.78
CA PRO A 133 6.59 -4.78 -8.31
C PRO A 133 6.71 -5.46 -9.67
N PHE A 134 5.65 -6.06 -10.18
CA PHE A 134 5.68 -6.98 -11.35
C PHE A 134 5.34 -6.30 -12.68
N PHE A 135 5.78 -5.07 -12.87
CA PHE A 135 5.76 -4.43 -14.19
C PHE A 135 7.04 -4.76 -14.96
N SER A 136 6.93 -5.04 -16.27
CA SER A 136 8.09 -5.27 -17.13
C SER A 136 8.99 -4.04 -17.26
N ALA A 137 8.44 -2.84 -17.08
CA ALA A 137 9.13 -1.55 -17.12
C ALA A 137 8.67 -0.64 -15.99
N THR A 138 9.00 -0.99 -14.74
CA THR A 138 8.54 -0.29 -13.52
C THR A 138 8.82 1.21 -13.54
N GLY A 139 10.00 1.64 -14.00
CA GLY A 139 10.33 3.08 -14.11
C GLY A 139 9.45 3.82 -15.11
N ASN A 140 9.09 3.18 -16.24
CA ASN A 140 8.16 3.76 -17.21
C ASN A 140 6.75 3.84 -16.64
N MET A 141 6.29 2.81 -15.94
CA MET A 141 4.98 2.82 -15.28
C MET A 141 4.90 3.90 -14.20
N ALA A 142 5.94 4.05 -13.38
CA ALA A 142 6.00 5.12 -12.38
C ALA A 142 5.85 6.52 -13.03
N ARG A 143 6.53 6.76 -14.17
CA ARG A 143 6.37 7.99 -14.95
C ARG A 143 4.94 8.16 -15.46
N GLN A 144 4.32 7.11 -15.98
CA GLN A 144 2.94 7.17 -16.47
C GLN A 144 1.93 7.46 -15.36
N PHE A 145 2.14 6.92 -14.14
CA PHE A 145 1.31 7.25 -12.98
C PHE A 145 1.49 8.71 -12.54
N ASP A 146 2.71 9.22 -12.53
CA ASP A 146 3.02 10.62 -12.26
C ASP A 146 2.31 11.54 -13.28
N GLU A 147 2.44 11.25 -14.57
CA GLU A 147 1.76 11.97 -15.66
C GLU A 147 0.22 11.85 -15.62
N ALA A 148 -0.30 10.74 -15.08
CA ALA A 148 -1.74 10.54 -14.87
C ALA A 148 -2.27 11.28 -13.62
N GLY A 149 -1.40 11.95 -12.85
CA GLY A 149 -1.76 12.81 -11.74
C GLY A 149 -1.76 12.11 -10.37
N ALA A 150 -1.01 11.01 -10.20
CA ALA A 150 -0.78 10.46 -8.86
C ALA A 150 -0.04 11.48 -7.99
N ASP A 151 -0.53 11.73 -6.78
CA ASP A 151 0.14 12.60 -5.81
C ASP A 151 1.26 11.85 -5.07
N ALA A 152 1.15 10.53 -4.95
CA ALA A 152 2.20 9.67 -4.41
C ALA A 152 2.20 8.28 -5.03
N LEU A 153 3.40 7.68 -5.08
CA LEU A 153 3.63 6.29 -5.45
C LEU A 153 4.07 5.50 -4.21
N VAL A 154 3.33 4.45 -3.86
CA VAL A 154 3.67 3.58 -2.72
C VAL A 154 4.34 2.32 -3.23
N LEU A 155 5.59 2.10 -2.87
CA LEU A 155 6.46 1.05 -3.38
C LEU A 155 6.87 0.08 -2.25
N PHE A 156 6.42 -1.17 -2.27
CA PHE A 156 5.50 -1.84 -3.16
C PHE A 156 4.40 -2.54 -2.37
N ASN A 157 3.30 -2.89 -3.03
CA ASN A 157 2.38 -3.86 -2.51
C ASN A 157 3.08 -5.22 -2.35
N ARG A 158 2.86 -5.89 -1.23
CA ARG A 158 3.41 -7.20 -0.98
C ARG A 158 2.40 -8.25 -1.43
N PHE A 159 2.71 -8.92 -2.54
CA PHE A 159 1.86 -9.98 -3.05
C PHE A 159 2.10 -11.25 -2.24
N TYR A 160 1.05 -11.73 -1.62
CA TYR A 160 1.08 -12.99 -0.88
C TYR A 160 1.16 -14.15 -1.87
N GLN A 161 2.06 -15.07 -1.55
CA GLN A 161 2.28 -16.27 -2.33
C GLN A 161 1.75 -17.46 -1.55
N PRO A 162 0.99 -18.36 -2.19
CA PRO A 162 0.52 -19.57 -1.54
C PRO A 162 1.70 -20.51 -1.22
N ASP A 163 1.54 -21.30 -0.19
CA ASP A 163 2.41 -22.45 0.12
C ASP A 163 1.61 -23.74 -0.02
N LEU A 164 2.25 -24.89 0.04
CA LEU A 164 1.62 -26.19 -0.12
C LEU A 164 1.79 -27.00 1.17
N ASP A 165 0.69 -27.49 1.72
CA ASP A 165 0.70 -28.52 2.74
C ASP A 165 0.91 -29.87 2.08
N LEU A 166 2.01 -30.54 2.41
CA LEU A 166 2.37 -31.82 1.82
C LEU A 166 1.69 -33.01 2.50
N GLU A 167 1.17 -32.81 3.71
CA GLU A 167 0.44 -33.86 4.46
C GLU A 167 -1.02 -33.87 4.04
N GLU A 168 -1.67 -32.70 4.02
CA GLU A 168 -3.08 -32.57 3.66
C GLU A 168 -3.29 -32.38 2.16
N MET A 169 -2.23 -32.17 1.37
CA MET A 169 -2.26 -31.93 -0.09
C MET A 169 -3.14 -30.73 -0.48
N GLU A 170 -3.07 -29.67 0.33
CA GLU A 170 -3.85 -28.45 0.18
C GLU A 170 -2.96 -27.22 -0.02
N VAL A 171 -3.57 -26.15 -0.59
CA VAL A 171 -2.93 -24.84 -0.69
C VAL A 171 -3.07 -24.10 0.62
N ILE A 172 -1.93 -23.74 1.22
CA ILE A 172 -1.91 -22.95 2.46
C ILE A 172 -1.98 -21.46 2.13
N THR A 173 -2.89 -20.77 2.79
CA THR A 173 -3.02 -19.30 2.75
C THR A 173 -2.69 -18.72 4.12
N ASP A 174 -1.41 -18.63 4.47
CA ASP A 174 -0.96 -18.04 5.73
C ASP A 174 -0.35 -16.64 5.52
N LEU A 175 -0.50 -15.79 6.52
CA LEU A 175 0.09 -14.46 6.54
C LEU A 175 1.51 -14.52 7.07
N LYS A 176 2.50 -14.45 6.18
CA LYS A 176 3.91 -14.24 6.58
C LYS A 176 4.26 -12.76 6.58
N LEU A 177 4.64 -12.23 7.75
CA LEU A 177 5.06 -10.84 7.87
C LEU A 177 6.36 -10.59 7.10
N SER A 178 6.56 -9.34 6.65
CA SER A 178 7.78 -8.95 5.94
C SER A 178 9.01 -9.06 6.85
N THR A 179 10.16 -9.21 6.22
CA THR A 179 11.48 -9.26 6.88
C THR A 179 12.36 -8.09 6.42
N PRO A 180 13.39 -7.71 7.19
CA PRO A 180 14.32 -6.63 6.79
C PRO A 180 15.03 -6.87 5.46
N ALA A 181 15.17 -8.12 5.02
CA ALA A 181 15.81 -8.43 3.74
C ALA A 181 14.98 -7.98 2.53
N GLU A 182 13.66 -7.83 2.71
CA GLU A 182 12.73 -7.48 1.64
C GLU A 182 12.76 -5.99 1.26
N ILE A 183 13.49 -5.14 1.99
CA ILE A 183 13.64 -3.71 1.61
C ILE A 183 14.37 -3.51 0.28
N ARG A 184 15.15 -4.49 -0.19
CA ARG A 184 16.08 -4.28 -1.31
C ARG A 184 15.38 -3.89 -2.60
N LEU A 185 14.25 -4.47 -2.91
CA LEU A 185 13.49 -4.15 -4.12
C LEU A 185 12.85 -2.75 -4.07
N PRO A 186 12.09 -2.38 -3.03
CA PRO A 186 11.60 -1.01 -2.90
C PRO A 186 12.75 0.01 -2.82
N LEU A 187 13.83 -0.30 -2.10
CA LEU A 187 14.99 0.58 -1.97
C LEU A 187 15.62 0.92 -3.35
N LEU A 188 15.75 -0.08 -4.22
CA LEU A 188 16.21 0.11 -5.59
C LEU A 188 15.35 1.13 -6.33
N TRP A 189 14.02 0.92 -6.32
CA TRP A 189 13.11 1.75 -7.12
C TRP A 189 12.89 3.14 -6.52
N ILE A 190 12.87 3.29 -5.20
CA ILE A 190 12.90 4.61 -4.53
C ILE A 190 14.16 5.37 -4.98
N GLY A 191 15.33 4.73 -4.92
CA GLY A 191 16.59 5.36 -5.32
C GLY A 191 16.64 5.74 -6.80
N VAL A 192 16.07 4.92 -7.68
CA VAL A 192 16.00 5.22 -9.12
C VAL A 192 15.02 6.34 -9.44
N LEU A 193 13.86 6.38 -8.77
CA LEU A 193 12.78 7.32 -9.09
C LEU A 193 12.94 8.70 -8.44
N HIS A 194 13.70 8.79 -7.35
CA HIS A 194 13.93 10.06 -6.65
C HIS A 194 14.45 11.14 -7.59
N GLY A 195 13.75 12.29 -7.64
CA GLY A 195 14.06 13.41 -8.53
C GLY A 195 13.71 13.20 -10.01
N ARG A 196 13.04 12.09 -10.36
CA ARG A 196 12.62 11.77 -11.74
C ARG A 196 11.11 11.72 -11.93
N VAL A 197 10.35 11.76 -10.85
CA VAL A 197 8.90 11.92 -10.82
C VAL A 197 8.54 13.05 -9.88
N ASN A 198 7.39 13.69 -10.08
CA ASN A 198 6.89 14.76 -9.20
C ASN A 198 6.09 14.19 -8.03
N ALA A 199 5.47 13.03 -8.22
CA ALA A 199 4.75 12.32 -7.18
C ALA A 199 5.67 11.99 -6.00
N SER A 200 5.17 12.14 -4.78
CA SER A 200 5.87 11.72 -3.57
C SER A 200 6.14 10.21 -3.57
N LEU A 201 7.28 9.79 -3.05
CA LEU A 201 7.67 8.39 -2.96
C LEU A 201 7.47 7.86 -1.53
N ALA A 202 6.54 6.93 -1.35
CA ALA A 202 6.31 6.25 -0.09
C ALA A 202 6.90 4.84 -0.13
N ALA A 203 7.87 4.57 0.75
CA ALA A 203 8.48 3.25 0.86
C ALA A 203 7.70 2.39 1.86
N THR A 204 7.47 1.12 1.51
CA THR A 204 6.86 0.13 2.41
C THR A 204 7.56 -1.20 2.30
N THR A 205 7.33 -2.10 3.26
CA THR A 205 7.93 -3.44 3.37
C THR A 205 9.28 -3.43 4.09
N GLY A 206 9.44 -4.36 5.04
CA GLY A 206 10.71 -4.70 5.66
C GLY A 206 11.24 -3.72 6.72
N VAL A 207 10.44 -2.75 7.17
CA VAL A 207 10.86 -1.78 8.20
C VAL A 207 10.65 -2.38 9.58
N HIS A 208 11.74 -2.89 10.16
CA HIS A 208 11.78 -3.55 11.47
C HIS A 208 12.76 -2.91 12.45
N SER A 209 13.49 -1.88 12.02
CA SER A 209 14.36 -1.08 12.86
C SER A 209 14.56 0.33 12.27
N PRO A 210 15.16 1.27 13.02
CA PRO A 210 15.55 2.57 12.48
C PRO A 210 16.48 2.48 11.26
N LEU A 211 17.22 1.40 11.10
CA LEU A 211 18.17 1.25 9.99
C LEU A 211 17.46 1.15 8.63
N GLU A 212 16.35 0.42 8.55
CA GLU A 212 15.59 0.31 7.32
C GLU A 212 14.91 1.64 6.97
N LEU A 213 14.35 2.33 7.98
CA LEU A 213 13.81 3.68 7.85
C LEU A 213 14.85 4.64 7.26
N ILE A 214 16.05 4.69 7.84
CA ILE A 214 17.15 5.55 7.40
C ILE A 214 17.56 5.23 5.96
N LYS A 215 17.70 3.94 5.62
CA LYS A 215 18.05 3.51 4.23
C LYS A 215 17.03 4.01 3.22
N TYR A 216 15.74 3.94 3.51
CA TYR A 216 14.70 4.44 2.62
C TYR A 216 14.76 5.96 2.45
N LEU A 217 14.99 6.71 3.53
CA LEU A 217 15.17 8.17 3.46
C LEU A 217 16.42 8.54 2.66
N LEU A 218 17.55 7.87 2.89
CA LEU A 218 18.78 8.07 2.11
C LEU A 218 18.58 7.78 0.62
N ALA A 219 17.78 6.78 0.28
CA ALA A 219 17.43 6.48 -1.11
C ALA A 219 16.51 7.54 -1.73
N GLY A 220 15.72 8.25 -0.93
CA GLY A 220 14.87 9.34 -1.41
C GLY A 220 13.38 9.19 -1.14
N ALA A 221 12.98 8.32 -0.22
CA ALA A 221 11.58 8.23 0.21
C ALA A 221 11.14 9.52 0.91
N ASP A 222 9.95 10.00 0.58
CA ASP A 222 9.27 11.11 1.26
C ASP A 222 8.57 10.64 2.53
N ALA A 223 8.05 9.41 2.49
CA ALA A 223 7.42 8.74 3.62
C ALA A 223 7.88 7.28 3.71
N VAL A 224 7.90 6.74 4.93
CA VAL A 224 8.22 5.33 5.17
C VAL A 224 7.12 4.71 6.00
N MET A 225 6.61 3.58 5.54
CA MET A 225 5.47 2.86 6.14
C MET A 225 5.95 1.57 6.80
N THR A 226 5.36 1.23 7.95
CA THR A 226 5.58 -0.04 8.62
C THR A 226 4.26 -0.60 9.14
N THR A 227 3.99 -1.86 8.88
CA THR A 227 2.86 -2.62 9.44
C THR A 227 3.39 -3.83 10.19
N SER A 228 4.24 -4.64 9.56
CA SER A 228 4.82 -5.85 10.17
C SER A 228 5.59 -5.54 11.45
N GLY A 229 6.35 -4.45 11.48
CA GLY A 229 7.06 -4.01 12.68
C GLY A 229 6.12 -3.65 13.83
N MET A 230 4.99 -3.00 13.54
CA MET A 230 3.98 -2.66 14.54
C MET A 230 3.22 -3.90 15.04
N LEU A 231 2.91 -4.85 14.17
CA LEU A 231 2.27 -6.10 14.55
C LEU A 231 3.17 -6.95 15.47
N LEU A 232 4.49 -6.94 15.23
CA LEU A 232 5.45 -7.68 16.03
C LEU A 232 5.81 -7.00 17.36
N HIS A 233 5.91 -5.66 17.38
CA HIS A 233 6.47 -4.91 18.50
C HIS A 233 5.47 -3.96 19.16
N GLY A 234 4.22 -3.91 18.68
CA GLY A 234 3.18 -3.02 19.18
C GLY A 234 3.33 -1.57 18.70
N ILE A 235 2.35 -0.73 19.05
CA ILE A 235 2.27 0.67 18.60
C ILE A 235 3.44 1.54 19.07
N GLY A 236 4.03 1.23 20.21
CA GLY A 236 5.23 1.93 20.74
C GLY A 236 6.46 1.83 19.82
N PHE A 237 6.45 0.90 18.87
CA PHE A 237 7.53 0.74 17.89
C PHE A 237 7.77 2.00 17.03
N LEU A 238 6.74 2.79 16.77
CA LEU A 238 6.90 4.07 16.06
C LEU A 238 7.83 5.03 16.80
N THR A 239 7.73 5.09 18.13
CA THR A 239 8.64 5.90 18.95
C THR A 239 10.09 5.42 18.81
N THR A 240 10.29 4.10 18.78
CA THR A 240 11.63 3.51 18.57
C THR A 240 12.20 3.91 17.20
N LEU A 241 11.40 3.88 16.15
CA LEU A 241 11.83 4.30 14.81
C LEU A 241 12.24 5.77 14.78
N VAL A 242 11.39 6.64 15.34
CA VAL A 242 11.64 8.10 15.35
C VAL A 242 12.85 8.46 16.21
N SER A 243 13.00 7.85 17.41
CA SER A 243 14.15 8.09 18.28
C SER A 243 15.44 7.63 17.61
N GLY A 244 15.47 6.42 17.04
CA GLY A 244 16.66 5.90 16.38
C GLY A 244 17.06 6.70 15.13
N LEU A 245 16.08 7.26 14.40
CA LEU A 245 16.37 8.19 13.30
C LEU A 245 17.03 9.48 13.83
N ARG A 246 16.48 10.07 14.92
CA ARG A 246 17.02 11.28 15.54
C ARG A 246 18.47 11.05 16.02
N ASP A 247 18.71 9.99 16.76
CA ASP A 247 20.03 9.65 17.30
C ASP A 247 21.06 9.47 16.17
N TRP A 248 20.64 8.83 15.06
CA TRP A 248 21.48 8.64 13.91
C TRP A 248 21.80 9.96 13.19
N MET A 249 20.80 10.85 13.04
CA MET A 249 20.98 12.17 12.44
C MET A 249 21.95 13.03 13.28
N GLU A 250 21.77 13.06 14.59
CA GLU A 250 22.67 13.76 15.52
C GLU A 250 24.11 13.24 15.41
N THR A 251 24.30 11.92 15.44
CA THR A 251 25.62 11.29 15.31
C THR A 251 26.31 11.62 14.00
N ARG A 252 25.54 11.77 12.92
CA ARG A 252 26.04 12.08 11.58
C ARG A 252 26.00 13.57 11.23
N GLN A 253 25.61 14.42 12.17
CA GLN A 253 25.54 15.89 11.99
C GLN A 253 24.62 16.32 10.86
N HIS A 254 23.46 15.63 10.72
CA HIS A 254 22.39 16.05 9.80
C HIS A 254 21.40 16.94 10.55
N ASP A 255 21.24 18.18 10.10
CA ASP A 255 20.37 19.18 10.74
C ASP A 255 18.90 19.01 10.32
N SER A 256 18.62 18.34 9.21
CA SER A 256 17.26 18.19 8.69
C SER A 256 17.09 16.95 7.84
N LEU A 257 15.83 16.46 7.74
CA LEU A 257 15.45 15.39 6.81
C LEU A 257 15.69 15.78 5.35
N ALA A 258 15.63 17.08 5.01
CA ALA A 258 15.88 17.55 3.66
C ALA A 258 17.33 17.32 3.21
N GLN A 259 18.31 17.40 4.13
CA GLN A 259 19.72 17.08 3.83
C GLN A 259 19.92 15.57 3.65
N LEU A 260 19.16 14.77 4.38
CA LEU A 260 19.29 13.32 4.37
C LEU A 260 18.62 12.70 3.14
N ARG A 261 17.41 13.17 2.83
CA ARG A 261 16.55 12.54 1.83
C ARG A 261 17.19 12.57 0.45
N GLY A 262 17.32 11.37 -0.13
CA GLY A 262 17.84 11.18 -1.47
C GLY A 262 19.34 11.40 -1.63
N SER A 263 20.10 11.63 -0.55
CA SER A 263 21.55 11.83 -0.61
C SER A 263 22.29 10.63 -1.20
N MET A 264 21.70 9.42 -1.12
CA MET A 264 22.22 8.19 -1.74
C MET A 264 21.32 7.67 -2.87
N SER A 265 20.47 8.52 -3.46
CA SER A 265 19.68 8.16 -4.64
C SER A 265 20.58 7.93 -5.86
N HIS A 266 20.00 7.35 -6.92
CA HIS A 266 20.72 7.17 -8.19
C HIS A 266 21.33 8.48 -8.74
N ALA A 267 20.63 9.60 -8.58
CA ALA A 267 21.12 10.91 -9.05
C ALA A 267 22.28 11.47 -8.20
N ASN A 268 22.34 11.16 -6.92
CA ASN A 268 23.22 11.81 -5.95
C ASN A 268 24.35 10.91 -5.41
N CYS A 269 24.26 9.59 -5.58
CA CYS A 269 25.29 8.69 -5.08
C CYS A 269 26.57 8.74 -5.93
N LEU A 270 27.71 8.42 -5.31
CA LEU A 270 29.03 8.39 -5.97
C LEU A 270 29.13 7.37 -7.11
N ASN A 271 28.32 6.34 -7.09
CA ASN A 271 28.32 5.25 -8.07
C ASN A 271 26.90 4.91 -8.52
N PRO A 272 26.30 5.67 -9.45
CA PRO A 272 24.95 5.39 -9.96
C PRO A 272 24.79 3.98 -10.57
N ALA A 273 25.84 3.45 -11.16
CA ALA A 273 25.85 2.10 -11.74
C ALA A 273 25.57 1.00 -10.71
N ALA A 274 25.66 1.30 -9.40
CA ALA A 274 25.25 0.39 -8.34
C ALA A 274 23.73 0.13 -8.33
N PHE A 275 22.93 1.01 -8.92
CA PHE A 275 21.48 0.83 -9.13
C PHE A 275 21.14 0.15 -10.47
N GLU A 276 22.13 -0.18 -11.28
CA GLU A 276 21.97 -0.71 -12.62
C GLU A 276 22.60 -2.10 -12.77
N ARG A 277 22.59 -2.63 -13.99
CA ARG A 277 23.12 -3.96 -14.30
C ARG A 277 24.57 -4.19 -13.84
N ALA A 278 25.41 -3.15 -13.81
CA ALA A 278 26.81 -3.25 -13.37
C ALA A 278 26.95 -3.73 -11.91
N ASN A 279 25.91 -3.56 -11.09
CA ASN A 279 25.90 -4.08 -9.72
C ASN A 279 25.96 -5.62 -9.66
N TYR A 280 25.44 -6.32 -10.66
CA TYR A 280 25.40 -7.78 -10.68
C TYR A 280 26.80 -8.40 -10.57
N ILE A 281 27.78 -7.91 -11.37
CA ILE A 281 29.15 -8.41 -11.34
C ILE A 281 29.80 -8.14 -9.98
N LYS A 282 29.64 -6.91 -9.45
CA LYS A 282 30.21 -6.54 -8.14
C LYS A 282 29.65 -7.36 -6.99
N ILE A 283 28.36 -7.71 -7.03
CA ILE A 283 27.74 -8.56 -6.01
C ILE A 283 28.37 -9.95 -6.05
N LEU A 284 28.58 -10.52 -7.25
CA LEU A 284 29.21 -11.84 -7.39
C LEU A 284 30.68 -11.84 -6.96
N GLU A 285 31.44 -10.81 -7.32
CA GLU A 285 32.84 -10.67 -6.93
C GLU A 285 33.03 -10.49 -5.41
N ASN A 286 32.08 -9.83 -4.75
CA ASN A 286 32.11 -9.60 -3.31
C ASN A 286 31.51 -10.77 -2.49
N TYR A 287 30.94 -11.77 -3.14
CA TYR A 287 30.41 -12.94 -2.43
C TYR A 287 31.58 -13.78 -1.87
N LYS A 288 31.73 -13.78 -0.55
CA LYS A 288 32.62 -14.67 0.15
C LYS A 288 31.81 -15.84 0.67
N ALA A 289 32.01 -17.01 0.06
CA ALA A 289 31.44 -18.24 0.59
C ALA A 289 32.10 -18.51 1.96
N GLU A 290 31.33 -18.42 3.02
CA GLU A 290 31.72 -18.98 4.31
C GLU A 290 31.52 -20.49 4.24
N TYR A 291 32.52 -21.20 3.76
CA TYR A 291 32.60 -22.65 3.97
C TYR A 291 32.93 -22.88 5.45
N LYS A 292 31.92 -23.25 6.22
CA LYS A 292 32.08 -23.88 7.53
C LYS A 292 32.21 -25.36 7.38
#